data_9daec9d8a5e745db750c31c14f6e0173
#
_entry.id   9daec9d8a5e745db750c31c14f6e0173
#
_cell.length_a   1.000
_cell.length_b   1.000
_cell.length_c   1.000
_cell.angle_alpha   90.00
_cell.angle_beta   90.00
_cell.angle_gamma   90.00
#
_symmetry.space_group_name_H-M   'P 1'
#
loop_
_entity.id
_entity.type
_entity.pdbx_description
1 polymer ?
#
loop_
_entity_poly.entity_id
_entity_poly.type
_entity_poly.pdbx_seq_one_letter_code
_entity_poly.pdbx_strand_id
1 'polypeptide(L)'
;MRLKPSKMRNPTDCPQRHVLKGIKMSKTIRLTAAQALVRYLGAQMNEGGEPFIAGVWAIFGHGNVAGLGEALHGVRDSLPTYRGHNEQTMAHAAIAYSKQMRRTRAMAVTSSIGPGATNMVTAAALAHVNRLPVLLLPGDVFATRGPDPVLQQIEDFGDGTVSANDCFKPVSRYFDRISRPEHLLTALPRAFRTMTDPADCGPVTLAFCQDVQAEAYDYPESFFEPRVWYQRRIRPDEGELARAVAAIRAAKRPVIVAGGGVHYSGATDALQSFVETHNIPIAETQAGKSALAWDHPLNLGPIGVTGGQPANDICAEADLVLGIGTRLQDFTTGSWGLFSNPEREMVCLNTAAYDAEKHGAMPLQSDARVGLEELGVALQGYRADPVADTLKVEWFGKVDKLTDAPGDGNALPTDMQVVGAVQRAAHDDTVVMCAAGTMPGELHKLWKAPRPGAYHMEYGFSCMGYEIAGAMGIKMAQPDRDVICFTGDGTYMMANSEMATAAMMGVSFTVVITDNRGFGCINRLQMGTGGAEFNNLLDHAVHENPSAIDFAAHAAAMGATSVKVSSIAELEDALAKRGEVTGPYVVVIDTDPYPSTEYGGTWWEVAVPEVSIRPEVNEKRAAYEVAIKERNTK
;
A
#
# COMPACT_ATOMS: atom_id res chain seq x y z
N MET A 1 -61.45 -5.10 -54.01
CA MET A 1 -60.10 -4.81 -54.41
C MET A 1 -59.28 -6.08 -54.25
N ARG A 2 -58.91 -6.75 -55.35
CA ARG A 2 -58.31 -8.10 -55.32
C ARG A 2 -56.77 -7.93 -55.27
N LEU A 3 -56.10 -8.43 -54.23
CA LEU A 3 -54.64 -8.51 -54.13
C LEU A 3 -54.12 -9.67 -54.99
N LYS A 4 -53.15 -9.42 -55.87
CA LYS A 4 -52.44 -10.39 -56.70
C LYS A 4 -51.38 -11.15 -55.83
N PRO A 5 -51.15 -12.46 -56.04
CA PRO A 5 -50.14 -13.23 -55.34
C PRO A 5 -48.72 -12.92 -55.84
N SER A 6 -47.78 -12.71 -54.95
CA SER A 6 -46.33 -12.53 -55.21
C SER A 6 -45.69 -13.86 -55.61
N LYS A 7 -44.91 -13.86 -56.68
CA LYS A 7 -44.13 -15.02 -57.16
C LYS A 7 -43.11 -15.51 -56.13
N MET A 8 -43.16 -16.78 -55.78
CA MET A 8 -42.10 -17.51 -55.10
C MET A 8 -40.82 -17.49 -55.96
N ARG A 9 -39.69 -17.08 -55.35
CA ARG A 9 -38.36 -17.27 -55.94
C ARG A 9 -37.90 -18.70 -55.75
N ASN A 10 -37.26 -19.25 -56.76
CA ASN A 10 -36.70 -20.60 -56.82
C ASN A 10 -35.58 -20.79 -55.80
N PRO A 11 -35.41 -21.95 -55.13
CA PRO A 11 -34.40 -22.19 -54.10
C PRO A 11 -33.00 -22.55 -54.61
N THR A 12 -32.62 -22.17 -55.82
CA THR A 12 -31.33 -22.58 -56.43
C THR A 12 -30.28 -21.49 -56.54
N ASP A 13 -30.52 -20.26 -56.06
CA ASP A 13 -29.48 -19.21 -56.00
C ASP A 13 -28.86 -19.09 -54.60
N CYS A 14 -28.02 -20.08 -54.23
CA CYS A 14 -27.07 -19.96 -53.13
C CYS A 14 -25.80 -19.28 -53.68
N PRO A 15 -25.40 -18.10 -53.19
CA PRO A 15 -24.16 -17.49 -53.64
C PRO A 15 -22.99 -18.41 -53.26
N GLN A 16 -22.11 -18.62 -54.21
CA GLN A 16 -20.91 -19.45 -54.11
C GLN A 16 -20.18 -19.21 -52.76
N ARG A 17 -19.92 -20.30 -52.07
CA ARG A 17 -19.04 -20.35 -50.92
C ARG A 17 -17.73 -19.62 -51.27
N HIS A 18 -17.52 -18.44 -50.69
CA HIS A 18 -16.16 -17.93 -50.56
C HIS A 18 -15.37 -18.98 -49.76
N VAL A 19 -14.57 -19.74 -50.49
CA VAL A 19 -13.54 -20.61 -49.89
C VAL A 19 -12.70 -19.70 -49.01
N LEU A 20 -12.82 -19.88 -47.69
CA LEU A 20 -11.89 -19.31 -46.71
C LEU A 20 -10.50 -19.75 -47.10
N LYS A 21 -9.78 -18.89 -47.81
CA LYS A 21 -8.35 -19.06 -48.08
C LYS A 21 -7.66 -19.24 -46.75
N GLY A 22 -7.14 -20.43 -46.54
CA GLY A 22 -6.22 -20.89 -45.52
C GLY A 22 -6.08 -20.03 -44.28
N ILE A 23 -6.85 -20.30 -43.23
CA ILE A 23 -6.44 -19.97 -41.86
C ILE A 23 -5.09 -20.72 -41.70
N LYS A 24 -3.97 -19.98 -41.75
CA LYS A 24 -2.68 -20.50 -41.30
C LYS A 24 -2.93 -21.00 -39.89
N MET A 25 -2.95 -22.31 -39.67
CA MET A 25 -2.99 -22.87 -38.32
C MET A 25 -1.81 -22.25 -37.58
N SER A 26 -2.09 -21.46 -36.55
CA SER A 26 -1.04 -20.94 -35.67
C SER A 26 -0.26 -22.13 -35.11
N LYS A 27 1.05 -22.08 -35.12
CA LYS A 27 1.86 -23.09 -34.46
C LYS A 27 1.43 -23.17 -32.99
N THR A 28 1.30 -24.38 -32.51
CA THR A 28 0.96 -24.65 -31.11
C THR A 28 2.10 -25.35 -30.42
N ILE A 29 2.21 -25.14 -29.11
CA ILE A 29 3.12 -25.86 -28.23
C ILE A 29 2.31 -26.54 -27.12
N ARG A 30 2.59 -27.82 -26.90
CA ARG A 30 1.93 -28.60 -25.85
C ARG A 30 2.64 -28.39 -24.52
N LEU A 31 1.93 -27.78 -23.57
CA LEU A 31 2.41 -27.47 -22.22
C LEU A 31 1.34 -27.83 -21.19
N THR A 32 1.74 -28.16 -19.96
CA THR A 32 0.79 -28.14 -18.84
C THR A 32 0.34 -26.70 -18.57
N ALA A 33 -0.81 -26.54 -17.94
CA ALA A 33 -1.31 -25.21 -17.60
C ALA A 33 -0.31 -24.46 -16.69
N ALA A 34 0.34 -25.15 -15.74
CA ALA A 34 1.38 -24.55 -14.91
C ALA A 34 2.61 -24.09 -15.73
N GLN A 35 3.08 -24.92 -16.68
CA GLN A 35 4.17 -24.52 -17.59
C GLN A 35 3.80 -23.33 -18.46
N ALA A 36 2.56 -23.29 -18.96
CA ALA A 36 2.06 -22.17 -19.75
C ALA A 36 2.01 -20.87 -18.91
N LEU A 37 1.53 -20.96 -17.67
CA LEU A 37 1.49 -19.82 -16.75
C LEU A 37 2.90 -19.25 -16.54
N VAL A 38 3.87 -20.04 -16.09
CA VAL A 38 5.22 -19.53 -15.78
C VAL A 38 5.94 -18.99 -17.01
N ARG A 39 5.76 -19.64 -18.17
CA ARG A 39 6.30 -19.16 -19.45
C ARG A 39 5.69 -17.81 -19.86
N TYR A 40 4.40 -17.63 -19.67
CA TYR A 40 3.72 -16.37 -19.93
C TYR A 40 4.26 -15.26 -19.01
N LEU A 41 4.40 -15.53 -17.69
CA LEU A 41 4.94 -14.56 -16.73
C LEU A 41 6.31 -14.04 -17.13
N GLY A 42 7.21 -14.94 -17.56
CA GLY A 42 8.57 -14.59 -17.99
C GLY A 42 8.63 -13.77 -19.29
N ALA A 43 7.55 -13.76 -20.09
CA ALA A 43 7.50 -13.01 -21.35
C ALA A 43 6.92 -11.60 -21.22
N GLN A 44 6.44 -11.20 -20.03
CA GLN A 44 5.83 -9.89 -19.81
C GLN A 44 6.86 -8.89 -19.31
N MET A 45 7.02 -7.77 -20.01
CA MET A 45 8.03 -6.75 -19.74
C MET A 45 7.38 -5.43 -19.33
N ASN A 46 8.11 -4.63 -18.54
CA ASN A 46 7.77 -3.23 -18.29
C ASN A 46 8.33 -2.30 -19.39
N GLU A 47 8.06 -1.01 -19.30
CA GLU A 47 8.54 0.02 -20.25
C GLU A 47 10.08 0.11 -20.31
N GLY A 48 10.77 -0.25 -19.23
CA GLY A 48 12.22 -0.26 -19.14
C GLY A 48 12.88 -1.52 -19.76
N GLY A 49 12.08 -2.45 -20.28
CA GLY A 49 12.57 -3.71 -20.86
C GLY A 49 12.94 -4.76 -19.81
N GLU A 50 12.55 -4.58 -18.56
CA GLU A 50 12.73 -5.55 -17.48
C GLU A 50 11.50 -6.45 -17.34
N PRO A 51 11.64 -7.69 -16.82
CA PRO A 51 10.49 -8.53 -16.48
C PRO A 51 9.52 -7.82 -15.52
N PHE A 52 8.24 -7.75 -15.89
CA PHE A 52 7.23 -7.13 -15.04
C PHE A 52 7.04 -7.93 -13.73
N ILE A 53 7.04 -9.28 -13.82
CA ILE A 53 7.08 -10.15 -12.64
C ILE A 53 8.53 -10.43 -12.29
N ALA A 54 8.99 -9.85 -11.19
CA ALA A 54 10.39 -9.92 -10.75
C ALA A 54 10.77 -11.27 -10.11
N GLY A 55 9.79 -12.05 -9.70
CA GLY A 55 9.97 -13.35 -9.06
C GLY A 55 8.68 -13.88 -8.46
N VAL A 56 8.75 -15.07 -7.90
CA VAL A 56 7.62 -15.77 -7.29
C VAL A 56 7.95 -16.13 -5.85
N TRP A 57 7.15 -15.67 -4.90
CA TRP A 57 7.17 -16.18 -3.54
C TRP A 57 6.34 -17.47 -3.45
N ALA A 58 6.85 -18.49 -2.81
CA ALA A 58 6.20 -19.78 -2.78
C ALA A 58 6.30 -20.48 -1.43
N ILE A 59 5.18 -20.98 -0.95
CA ILE A 59 5.08 -22.06 0.02
C ILE A 59 4.30 -23.18 -0.65
N PHE A 60 4.98 -24.32 -0.87
CA PHE A 60 4.36 -25.46 -1.53
C PHE A 60 3.61 -26.36 -0.55
N GLY A 61 2.53 -26.92 -1.03
CA GLY A 61 1.81 -28.03 -0.44
C GLY A 61 1.19 -28.88 -1.55
N HIS A 62 0.32 -29.84 -1.21
CA HIS A 62 -0.24 -30.78 -2.19
C HIS A 62 -1.03 -30.07 -3.31
N GLY A 63 -1.55 -28.86 -3.06
CA GLY A 63 -2.34 -28.09 -4.03
C GLY A 63 -1.54 -27.38 -5.12
N ASN A 64 -0.20 -27.31 -5.04
CA ASN A 64 0.62 -26.58 -6.02
C ASN A 64 2.00 -27.20 -6.27
N VAL A 65 2.46 -28.19 -5.48
CA VAL A 65 3.83 -28.70 -5.57
C VAL A 65 4.08 -29.47 -6.87
N ALA A 66 3.16 -30.30 -7.31
CA ALA A 66 3.33 -31.16 -8.49
C ALA A 66 3.18 -30.39 -9.82
N GLY A 67 2.23 -29.44 -9.89
CA GLY A 67 2.01 -28.62 -11.09
C GLY A 67 2.92 -27.41 -11.14
N LEU A 68 2.61 -26.42 -10.30
CA LEU A 68 3.30 -25.13 -10.33
C LEU A 68 4.75 -25.23 -9.84
N GLY A 69 5.02 -26.05 -8.82
CA GLY A 69 6.37 -26.26 -8.30
C GLY A 69 7.32 -26.82 -9.36
N GLU A 70 6.90 -27.84 -10.12
CA GLU A 70 7.69 -28.41 -11.22
C GLU A 70 7.89 -27.38 -12.35
N ALA A 71 6.84 -26.62 -12.69
CA ALA A 71 6.93 -25.61 -13.73
C ALA A 71 7.91 -24.45 -13.35
N LEU A 72 7.89 -24.01 -12.10
CA LEU A 72 8.82 -22.99 -11.58
C LEU A 72 10.26 -23.50 -11.56
N HIS A 73 10.47 -24.78 -11.19
CA HIS A 73 11.80 -25.37 -11.27
C HIS A 73 12.38 -25.30 -12.69
N GLY A 74 11.55 -25.53 -13.71
CA GLY A 74 11.95 -25.47 -15.12
C GLY A 74 12.39 -24.09 -15.61
N VAL A 75 12.01 -22.99 -14.92
CA VAL A 75 12.32 -21.59 -15.30
C VAL A 75 13.12 -20.85 -14.23
N ARG A 76 13.65 -21.53 -13.22
CA ARG A 76 14.28 -20.95 -12.04
C ARG A 76 15.42 -19.94 -12.35
N ASP A 77 16.09 -20.09 -13.49
CA ASP A 77 17.20 -19.23 -13.88
C ASP A 77 16.73 -17.89 -14.47
N SER A 78 15.48 -17.82 -14.96
CA SER A 78 14.89 -16.62 -15.56
C SER A 78 13.74 -16.02 -14.73
N LEU A 79 13.10 -16.82 -13.89
CA LEU A 79 12.04 -16.39 -12.97
C LEU A 79 12.35 -16.96 -11.57
N PRO A 80 13.08 -16.21 -10.72
CA PRO A 80 13.50 -16.70 -9.42
C PRO A 80 12.31 -16.99 -8.51
N THR A 81 12.44 -18.07 -7.74
CA THR A 81 11.44 -18.49 -6.76
C THR A 81 12.02 -18.39 -5.36
N TYR A 82 11.33 -17.66 -4.49
CA TYR A 82 11.73 -17.39 -3.11
C TYR A 82 10.84 -18.18 -2.16
N ARG A 83 11.43 -18.75 -1.10
CA ARG A 83 10.68 -19.46 -0.08
C ARG A 83 10.45 -18.55 1.13
N GLY A 84 9.17 -18.27 1.46
CA GLY A 84 8.77 -17.63 2.71
C GLY A 84 8.55 -18.63 3.84
N HIS A 85 8.25 -18.11 5.04
CA HIS A 85 7.85 -18.90 6.20
C HIS A 85 6.38 -18.73 6.56
N ASN A 86 5.73 -17.69 6.04
CA ASN A 86 4.32 -17.41 6.26
C ASN A 86 3.73 -16.79 4.98
N GLU A 87 2.55 -17.24 4.57
CA GLU A 87 1.94 -16.84 3.31
C GLU A 87 1.52 -15.36 3.30
N GLN A 88 1.03 -14.84 4.42
CA GLN A 88 0.68 -13.42 4.55
C GLN A 88 1.93 -12.56 4.39
N THR A 89 3.01 -12.89 5.10
CA THR A 89 4.23 -12.06 5.12
C THR A 89 5.00 -12.13 3.81
N MET A 90 5.06 -13.29 3.12
CA MET A 90 5.66 -13.34 1.78
C MET A 90 4.86 -12.50 0.76
N ALA A 91 3.52 -12.43 0.91
CA ALA A 91 2.70 -11.54 0.11
C ALA A 91 2.94 -10.06 0.48
N HIS A 92 3.16 -9.73 1.76
CA HIS A 92 3.57 -8.39 2.18
C HIS A 92 4.90 -7.97 1.53
N ALA A 93 5.90 -8.84 1.49
CA ALA A 93 7.17 -8.57 0.81
C ALA A 93 6.98 -8.28 -0.70
N ALA A 94 6.14 -9.08 -1.38
CA ALA A 94 5.79 -8.87 -2.78
C ALA A 94 5.10 -7.52 -3.01
N ILE A 95 4.19 -7.12 -2.12
CA ILE A 95 3.46 -5.85 -2.19
C ILE A 95 4.39 -4.66 -1.92
N ALA A 96 5.27 -4.77 -0.92
CA ALA A 96 6.27 -3.75 -0.62
C ALA A 96 7.24 -3.54 -1.79
N TYR A 97 7.68 -4.63 -2.43
CA TYR A 97 8.46 -4.58 -3.66
C TYR A 97 7.75 -3.74 -4.73
N SER A 98 6.48 -4.05 -5.01
CA SER A 98 5.69 -3.36 -6.03
C SER A 98 5.48 -1.88 -5.72
N LYS A 99 5.26 -1.55 -4.45
CA LYS A 99 5.13 -0.16 -3.99
C LYS A 99 6.44 0.60 -4.18
N GLN A 100 7.56 0.03 -3.78
CA GLN A 100 8.88 0.65 -3.90
C GLN A 100 9.28 0.82 -5.37
N MET A 101 8.90 -0.12 -6.24
CA MET A 101 9.02 -0.02 -7.70
C MET A 101 7.98 0.90 -8.35
N ARG A 102 7.18 1.64 -7.58
CA ARG A 102 6.16 2.58 -8.06
C ARG A 102 5.19 1.94 -9.06
N ARG A 103 4.79 0.67 -8.83
CA ARG A 103 3.91 -0.17 -9.68
C ARG A 103 4.49 -0.53 -11.06
N THR A 104 5.75 -0.21 -11.36
CA THR A 104 6.39 -0.55 -12.65
C THR A 104 6.77 -2.02 -12.74
N ARG A 105 6.86 -2.70 -11.60
CA ARG A 105 7.12 -4.14 -11.48
C ARG A 105 6.31 -4.72 -10.33
N ALA A 106 6.03 -6.01 -10.40
CA ALA A 106 5.31 -6.75 -9.37
C ALA A 106 5.97 -8.10 -9.10
N MET A 107 5.47 -8.82 -8.11
CA MET A 107 5.84 -10.21 -7.85
C MET A 107 4.59 -11.07 -7.85
N ALA A 108 4.76 -12.37 -8.10
CA ALA A 108 3.72 -13.35 -7.89
C ALA A 108 3.92 -14.06 -6.53
N VAL A 109 2.83 -14.60 -5.99
CA VAL A 109 2.84 -15.32 -4.70
C VAL A 109 1.97 -16.56 -4.86
N THR A 110 2.52 -17.73 -4.55
CA THR A 110 1.76 -18.99 -4.57
C THR A 110 1.77 -19.67 -3.22
N SER A 111 0.65 -20.27 -2.88
CA SER A 111 0.47 -21.09 -1.68
C SER A 111 -0.26 -22.37 -2.00
N SER A 112 -0.27 -23.31 -1.07
CA SER A 112 -1.16 -24.45 -1.11
C SER A 112 -2.63 -24.02 -1.04
N ILE A 113 -3.53 -24.97 -1.02
CA ILE A 113 -4.98 -24.75 -0.88
C ILE A 113 -5.35 -24.44 0.59
N GLY A 114 -6.60 -24.03 0.81
CA GLY A 114 -7.22 -23.88 2.13
C GLY A 114 -6.44 -22.93 3.06
N PRO A 115 -5.88 -23.42 4.18
CA PRO A 115 -5.27 -22.55 5.18
C PRO A 115 -4.10 -21.73 4.64
N GLY A 116 -3.26 -22.27 3.76
CA GLY A 116 -2.19 -21.51 3.13
C GLY A 116 -2.72 -20.40 2.22
N ALA A 117 -3.78 -20.68 1.46
CA ALA A 117 -4.45 -19.68 0.63
C ALA A 117 -5.11 -18.60 1.48
N THR A 118 -5.94 -18.96 2.45
CA THR A 118 -6.69 -18.00 3.28
C THR A 118 -5.77 -17.11 4.11
N ASN A 119 -4.57 -17.59 4.45
CA ASN A 119 -3.54 -16.77 5.14
C ASN A 119 -3.08 -15.56 4.33
N MET A 120 -3.24 -15.54 3.00
CA MET A 120 -2.91 -14.38 2.15
C MET A 120 -4.03 -13.33 2.05
N VAL A 121 -5.23 -13.56 2.58
CA VAL A 121 -6.40 -12.67 2.39
C VAL A 121 -6.16 -11.28 2.95
N THR A 122 -5.55 -11.18 4.13
CA THR A 122 -5.18 -9.88 4.73
C THR A 122 -4.21 -9.10 3.82
N ALA A 123 -3.22 -9.78 3.26
CA ALA A 123 -2.29 -9.15 2.32
C ALA A 123 -2.98 -8.72 1.01
N ALA A 124 -3.91 -9.52 0.50
CA ALA A 124 -4.74 -9.13 -0.64
C ALA A 124 -5.55 -7.87 -0.35
N ALA A 125 -6.21 -7.79 0.82
CA ALA A 125 -6.95 -6.60 1.25
C ALA A 125 -6.04 -5.36 1.36
N LEU A 126 -4.85 -5.50 1.93
CA LEU A 126 -3.85 -4.45 1.99
C LEU A 126 -3.47 -3.95 0.58
N ALA A 127 -3.17 -4.85 -0.34
CA ALA A 127 -2.87 -4.51 -1.73
C ALA A 127 -4.06 -3.83 -2.42
N HIS A 128 -5.29 -4.30 -2.16
CA HIS A 128 -6.52 -3.73 -2.70
C HIS A 128 -6.72 -2.28 -2.26
N VAL A 129 -6.63 -2.02 -0.96
CA VAL A 129 -6.80 -0.68 -0.38
C VAL A 129 -5.72 0.28 -0.88
N ASN A 130 -4.48 -0.18 -0.98
CA ASN A 130 -3.35 0.64 -1.45
C ASN A 130 -3.20 0.67 -2.97
N ARG A 131 -4.03 -0.07 -3.72
CA ARG A 131 -3.98 -0.21 -5.19
C ARG A 131 -2.59 -0.63 -5.68
N LEU A 132 -2.05 -1.68 -5.06
CA LEU A 132 -0.72 -2.21 -5.38
C LEU A 132 -0.83 -3.52 -6.15
N PRO A 133 -0.07 -3.69 -7.25
CA PRO A 133 -0.13 -4.90 -8.04
C PRO A 133 0.58 -6.05 -7.32
N VAL A 134 -0.10 -7.17 -7.23
CA VAL A 134 0.44 -8.48 -6.83
C VAL A 134 -0.38 -9.57 -7.50
N LEU A 135 0.28 -10.62 -7.98
CA LEU A 135 -0.38 -11.78 -8.57
C LEU A 135 -0.42 -12.92 -7.55
N LEU A 136 -1.60 -13.23 -7.03
CA LEU A 136 -1.83 -14.31 -6.09
C LEU A 136 -2.28 -15.58 -6.83
N LEU A 137 -1.60 -16.68 -6.61
CA LEU A 137 -1.79 -17.97 -7.27
C LEU A 137 -2.03 -19.08 -6.23
N PRO A 138 -3.12 -19.00 -5.42
CA PRO A 138 -3.45 -20.08 -4.50
C PRO A 138 -3.85 -21.33 -5.27
N GLY A 139 -3.44 -22.51 -4.79
CA GLY A 139 -4.02 -23.76 -5.22
C GLY A 139 -5.53 -23.81 -4.90
N ASP A 140 -6.31 -24.56 -5.69
CA ASP A 140 -7.76 -24.70 -5.49
C ASP A 140 -8.19 -26.16 -5.53
N VAL A 141 -9.47 -26.41 -5.41
CA VAL A 141 -10.12 -27.72 -5.51
C VAL A 141 -9.73 -28.46 -6.82
N PHE A 142 -10.06 -29.75 -6.91
CA PHE A 142 -10.04 -30.43 -8.20
C PHE A 142 -11.22 -29.96 -9.06
N ALA A 143 -10.93 -29.47 -10.27
CA ALA A 143 -11.97 -29.10 -11.23
C ALA A 143 -12.87 -30.29 -11.62
N THR A 144 -12.29 -31.48 -11.65
CA THR A 144 -13.01 -32.76 -11.91
C THR A 144 -13.92 -33.19 -10.77
N ARG A 145 -13.75 -32.64 -9.55
CA ARG A 145 -14.48 -33.01 -8.33
C ARG A 145 -14.36 -34.50 -7.95
N GLY A 146 -13.38 -35.22 -8.51
CA GLY A 146 -13.18 -36.62 -8.19
C GLY A 146 -12.89 -36.88 -6.70
N PRO A 147 -11.89 -36.25 -6.09
CA PRO A 147 -11.67 -36.28 -4.65
C PRO A 147 -12.47 -35.17 -3.96
N ASP A 148 -13.73 -35.44 -3.60
CA ASP A 148 -14.59 -34.49 -2.88
C ASP A 148 -15.06 -35.14 -1.56
N PRO A 149 -14.85 -34.48 -0.39
CA PRO A 149 -14.14 -33.19 -0.16
C PRO A 149 -12.61 -33.32 -0.27
N VAL A 150 -11.99 -32.30 -0.84
CA VAL A 150 -10.53 -32.22 -0.96
C VAL A 150 -9.91 -31.88 0.39
N LEU A 151 -8.78 -32.50 0.75
CA LEU A 151 -8.01 -32.15 1.93
C LEU A 151 -7.71 -30.61 1.96
N GLN A 152 -7.88 -29.98 3.11
CA GLN A 152 -7.67 -28.54 3.32
C GLN A 152 -8.64 -27.64 2.53
N GLN A 153 -9.80 -28.11 2.17
CA GLN A 153 -10.89 -27.29 1.65
C GLN A 153 -12.04 -27.19 2.64
N ILE A 154 -12.87 -26.17 2.46
CA ILE A 154 -14.14 -26.08 3.15
C ILE A 154 -15.18 -26.99 2.47
N GLU A 155 -16.08 -27.53 3.25
CA GLU A 155 -17.19 -28.33 2.74
C GLU A 155 -18.46 -27.45 2.71
N ASP A 156 -19.04 -27.25 1.54
CA ASP A 156 -20.34 -26.62 1.38
C ASP A 156 -21.30 -27.61 0.71
N PHE A 157 -22.24 -28.14 1.50
CA PHE A 157 -23.22 -29.13 1.01
C PHE A 157 -24.33 -28.48 0.17
N GLY A 158 -24.47 -27.14 0.23
CA GLY A 158 -25.48 -26.37 -0.51
C GLY A 158 -25.01 -25.92 -1.89
N ASP A 159 -23.71 -25.68 -2.05
CA ASP A 159 -23.12 -25.14 -3.30
C ASP A 159 -21.76 -25.77 -3.58
N GLY A 160 -21.72 -26.73 -4.48
CA GLY A 160 -20.48 -27.40 -4.91
C GLY A 160 -19.51 -26.51 -5.70
N THR A 161 -19.81 -25.25 -5.93
CA THR A 161 -18.90 -24.28 -6.60
C THR A 161 -18.08 -23.47 -5.62
N VAL A 162 -18.40 -23.49 -4.32
CA VAL A 162 -17.71 -22.78 -3.26
C VAL A 162 -16.37 -23.45 -2.93
N SER A 163 -15.34 -22.65 -2.79
CA SER A 163 -14.05 -23.07 -2.24
C SER A 163 -13.51 -22.03 -1.26
N ALA A 164 -12.48 -22.38 -0.48
CA ALA A 164 -11.82 -21.47 0.43
C ALA A 164 -11.33 -20.18 -0.27
N ASN A 165 -10.98 -20.28 -1.55
CA ASN A 165 -10.48 -19.14 -2.34
C ASN A 165 -11.55 -18.10 -2.67
N ASP A 166 -12.84 -18.37 -2.45
CA ASP A 166 -13.88 -17.38 -2.68
C ASP A 166 -13.77 -16.16 -1.73
N CYS A 167 -13.06 -16.32 -0.61
CA CYS A 167 -12.73 -15.21 0.29
C CYS A 167 -11.85 -14.12 -0.38
N PHE A 168 -11.18 -14.42 -1.50
CA PHE A 168 -10.42 -13.43 -2.25
C PHE A 168 -11.28 -12.52 -3.14
N LYS A 169 -12.53 -12.90 -3.45
CA LYS A 169 -13.39 -12.11 -4.35
C LYS A 169 -13.57 -10.66 -3.90
N PRO A 170 -13.91 -10.35 -2.64
CA PRO A 170 -14.08 -8.98 -2.19
C PRO A 170 -12.77 -8.18 -2.07
N VAL A 171 -11.64 -8.85 -1.99
CA VAL A 171 -10.32 -8.21 -1.77
C VAL A 171 -9.42 -8.22 -2.99
N SER A 172 -9.87 -8.77 -4.12
CA SER A 172 -9.14 -8.73 -5.40
C SER A 172 -9.74 -7.70 -6.35
N ARG A 173 -8.93 -7.09 -7.20
CA ARG A 173 -9.39 -6.27 -8.32
C ARG A 173 -9.83 -7.13 -9.51
N TYR A 174 -9.17 -8.26 -9.68
CA TYR A 174 -9.59 -9.30 -10.60
C TYR A 174 -9.44 -10.66 -9.92
N PHE A 175 -10.49 -11.44 -9.96
CA PHE A 175 -10.53 -12.82 -9.46
C PHE A 175 -10.99 -13.74 -10.59
N ASP A 176 -10.28 -14.86 -10.78
CA ASP A 176 -10.73 -15.93 -11.65
C ASP A 176 -10.37 -17.30 -11.06
N ARG A 177 -11.16 -18.33 -11.39
CA ARG A 177 -10.85 -19.74 -11.06
C ARG A 177 -10.44 -20.46 -12.32
N ILE A 178 -9.21 -20.92 -12.36
CA ILE A 178 -8.65 -21.66 -13.49
C ILE A 178 -9.02 -23.14 -13.34
N SER A 179 -10.17 -23.48 -13.90
CA SER A 179 -10.74 -24.83 -13.89
C SER A 179 -10.59 -25.59 -15.22
N ARG A 180 -9.91 -24.98 -16.20
CA ARG A 180 -9.50 -25.57 -17.48
C ARG A 180 -8.22 -24.91 -17.97
N PRO A 181 -7.31 -25.65 -18.64
CA PRO A 181 -6.04 -25.10 -19.12
C PRO A 181 -6.20 -23.90 -20.04
N GLU A 182 -7.19 -23.92 -20.95
CA GLU A 182 -7.45 -22.85 -21.91
C GLU A 182 -7.95 -21.53 -21.26
N HIS A 183 -8.41 -21.55 -20.02
CA HIS A 183 -8.80 -20.31 -19.31
C HIS A 183 -7.63 -19.32 -19.21
N LEU A 184 -6.37 -19.82 -19.16
CA LEU A 184 -5.18 -18.97 -19.09
C LEU A 184 -5.07 -18.02 -20.27
N LEU A 185 -5.55 -18.40 -21.46
CA LEU A 185 -5.52 -17.54 -22.67
C LEU A 185 -6.29 -16.23 -22.48
N THR A 186 -7.27 -16.22 -21.57
CA THR A 186 -8.07 -15.03 -21.26
C THR A 186 -7.71 -14.43 -19.91
N ALA A 187 -7.49 -15.25 -18.90
CA ALA A 187 -7.25 -14.81 -17.53
C ALA A 187 -5.93 -14.05 -17.38
N LEU A 188 -4.83 -14.55 -17.96
CA LEU A 188 -3.53 -13.91 -17.84
C LEU A 188 -3.45 -12.51 -18.47
N PRO A 189 -3.93 -12.28 -19.71
CA PRO A 189 -3.99 -10.92 -20.27
C PRO A 189 -4.85 -9.95 -19.42
N ARG A 190 -5.95 -10.42 -18.82
CA ARG A 190 -6.78 -9.62 -17.91
C ARG A 190 -6.05 -9.30 -16.62
N ALA A 191 -5.34 -10.29 -16.05
CA ALA A 191 -4.53 -10.13 -14.86
C ALA A 191 -3.50 -9.00 -15.02
N PHE A 192 -2.71 -9.04 -16.11
CA PHE A 192 -1.72 -8.00 -16.39
C PHE A 192 -2.35 -6.64 -16.68
N ARG A 193 -3.47 -6.61 -17.43
CA ARG A 193 -4.19 -5.36 -17.64
C ARG A 193 -4.62 -4.71 -16.32
N THR A 194 -5.15 -5.50 -15.37
CA THR A 194 -5.54 -4.99 -14.05
C THR A 194 -4.35 -4.50 -13.26
N MET A 195 -3.25 -5.27 -13.22
CA MET A 195 -2.05 -4.89 -12.47
C MET A 195 -1.34 -3.64 -13.03
N THR A 196 -1.54 -3.32 -14.30
CA THR A 196 -0.91 -2.17 -14.97
C THR A 196 -1.86 -1.00 -15.22
N ASP A 197 -3.14 -1.12 -14.83
CA ASP A 197 -4.12 -0.04 -14.96
C ASP A 197 -3.86 1.06 -13.92
N PRO A 198 -3.79 2.34 -14.30
CA PRO A 198 -3.48 3.41 -13.35
C PRO A 198 -4.63 3.69 -12.35
N ALA A 199 -5.88 3.39 -12.70
CA ALA A 199 -7.06 3.63 -11.89
C ALA A 199 -7.45 2.39 -11.06
N ASP A 200 -7.50 1.22 -11.72
CA ASP A 200 -7.99 -0.04 -11.13
C ASP A 200 -6.88 -0.99 -10.69
N CYS A 201 -5.63 -0.51 -10.63
CA CYS A 201 -4.51 -1.29 -10.15
C CYS A 201 -4.78 -1.93 -8.79
N GLY A 202 -4.36 -3.17 -8.62
CA GLY A 202 -4.49 -3.89 -7.36
C GLY A 202 -4.18 -5.37 -7.47
N PRO A 203 -4.50 -6.15 -6.44
CA PRO A 203 -4.23 -7.57 -6.41
C PRO A 203 -5.09 -8.32 -7.41
N VAL A 204 -4.47 -9.27 -8.06
CA VAL A 204 -5.13 -10.25 -8.93
C VAL A 204 -5.01 -11.62 -8.29
N THR A 205 -6.13 -12.35 -8.18
CA THR A 205 -6.12 -13.71 -7.70
C THR A 205 -6.58 -14.66 -8.80
N LEU A 206 -5.72 -15.60 -9.17
CA LEU A 206 -6.06 -16.72 -10.04
C LEU A 206 -6.04 -18.00 -9.20
N ALA A 207 -7.22 -18.43 -8.74
CA ALA A 207 -7.40 -19.64 -7.97
C ALA A 207 -7.18 -20.85 -8.91
N PHE A 208 -6.08 -21.59 -8.73
CA PHE A 208 -5.60 -22.54 -9.72
C PHE A 208 -5.90 -23.96 -9.29
N CYS A 209 -6.93 -24.59 -9.91
CA CYS A 209 -7.33 -25.95 -9.62
C CYS A 209 -6.15 -26.92 -9.78
N GLN A 210 -5.92 -27.76 -8.76
CA GLN A 210 -4.69 -28.54 -8.65
C GLN A 210 -4.53 -29.62 -9.72
N ASP A 211 -5.61 -30.23 -10.20
CA ASP A 211 -5.61 -31.16 -11.34
C ASP A 211 -5.33 -30.43 -12.65
N VAL A 212 -5.92 -29.25 -12.84
CA VAL A 212 -5.74 -28.42 -14.04
C VAL A 212 -4.30 -27.93 -14.18
N GLN A 213 -3.58 -27.66 -13.08
CA GLN A 213 -2.16 -27.31 -13.14
C GLN A 213 -1.34 -28.34 -13.92
N ALA A 214 -1.70 -29.62 -13.81
CA ALA A 214 -1.01 -30.74 -14.45
C ALA A 214 -1.58 -31.10 -15.83
N GLU A 215 -2.77 -30.61 -16.19
CA GLU A 215 -3.39 -30.86 -17.50
C GLU A 215 -2.63 -30.15 -18.63
N ALA A 216 -2.43 -30.87 -19.76
CA ALA A 216 -1.76 -30.34 -20.93
C ALA A 216 -2.76 -29.81 -21.97
N TYR A 217 -2.40 -28.71 -22.61
CA TYR A 217 -3.16 -28.07 -23.70
C TYR A 217 -2.22 -27.62 -24.82
N ASP A 218 -2.72 -27.55 -26.05
CA ASP A 218 -1.97 -27.07 -27.21
C ASP A 218 -2.12 -25.55 -27.35
N TYR A 219 -1.28 -24.80 -26.66
CA TYR A 219 -1.30 -23.33 -26.65
C TYR A 219 -0.74 -22.75 -27.94
N PRO A 220 -1.32 -21.66 -28.49
CA PRO A 220 -0.70 -20.90 -29.58
C PRO A 220 0.68 -20.39 -29.17
N GLU A 221 1.72 -20.60 -29.99
CA GLU A 221 3.06 -20.09 -29.68
C GLU A 221 3.08 -18.57 -29.51
N SER A 222 2.23 -17.85 -30.26
CA SER A 222 2.08 -16.39 -30.15
C SER A 222 1.59 -15.90 -28.79
N PHE A 223 1.01 -16.78 -27.97
CA PHE A 223 0.59 -16.44 -26.61
C PHE A 223 1.79 -16.14 -25.69
N PHE A 224 2.94 -16.67 -26.02
CA PHE A 224 4.17 -16.51 -25.24
C PHE A 224 5.16 -15.51 -25.85
N GLU A 225 4.74 -14.75 -26.85
CA GLU A 225 5.57 -13.67 -27.39
C GLU A 225 5.76 -12.57 -26.34
N PRO A 226 6.97 -11.97 -26.24
CA PRO A 226 7.24 -10.87 -25.34
C PRO A 226 6.27 -9.71 -25.56
N ARG A 227 5.70 -9.20 -24.46
CA ARG A 227 4.80 -8.04 -24.49
C ARG A 227 5.28 -7.00 -23.50
N VAL A 228 5.38 -5.74 -23.96
CA VAL A 228 5.65 -4.58 -23.12
C VAL A 228 4.33 -3.99 -22.61
N TRP A 229 4.26 -3.81 -21.29
CA TRP A 229 3.14 -3.16 -20.61
C TRP A 229 3.51 -1.73 -20.25
N TYR A 230 2.84 -0.77 -20.91
CA TYR A 230 3.04 0.65 -20.69
C TYR A 230 2.14 1.16 -19.59
N GLN A 231 2.67 2.00 -18.70
CA GLN A 231 1.84 2.73 -17.73
C GLN A 231 1.06 3.84 -18.47
N ARG A 232 -0.23 3.62 -18.59
CA ARG A 232 -1.10 4.56 -19.29
C ARG A 232 -1.17 5.90 -18.55
N ARG A 233 -0.92 7.01 -19.26
CA ARG A 233 -1.06 8.38 -18.77
C ARG A 233 -2.35 8.98 -19.34
N ILE A 234 -3.38 9.10 -18.51
CA ILE A 234 -4.68 9.66 -18.88
C ILE A 234 -4.53 11.18 -18.91
N ARG A 235 -4.92 11.82 -20.01
CA ARG A 235 -4.98 13.28 -20.13
C ARG A 235 -6.33 13.79 -19.64
N PRO A 236 -6.39 15.01 -19.06
CA PRO A 236 -7.65 15.58 -18.61
C PRO A 236 -8.58 15.91 -19.79
N ASP A 237 -9.89 15.87 -19.55
CA ASP A 237 -10.88 16.45 -20.43
C ASP A 237 -10.73 17.98 -20.47
N GLU A 238 -10.89 18.60 -21.65
CA GLU A 238 -10.72 20.06 -21.82
C GLU A 238 -11.70 20.86 -20.96
N GLY A 239 -12.94 20.38 -20.80
CA GLY A 239 -13.96 21.03 -19.98
C GLY A 239 -13.65 20.92 -18.48
N GLU A 240 -13.12 19.79 -18.02
CA GLU A 240 -12.65 19.60 -16.64
C GLU A 240 -11.45 20.51 -16.36
N LEU A 241 -10.49 20.54 -17.27
CA LEU A 241 -9.31 21.40 -17.16
C LEU A 241 -9.69 22.88 -17.08
N ALA A 242 -10.60 23.34 -17.95
CA ALA A 242 -11.05 24.73 -17.95
C ALA A 242 -11.75 25.11 -16.64
N ARG A 243 -12.59 24.23 -16.07
CA ARG A 243 -13.23 24.48 -14.77
C ARG A 243 -12.22 24.52 -13.63
N ALA A 244 -11.29 23.57 -13.59
CA ALA A 244 -10.22 23.54 -12.59
C ALA A 244 -9.37 24.82 -12.63
N VAL A 245 -8.97 25.27 -13.83
CA VAL A 245 -8.23 26.53 -14.02
C VAL A 245 -9.02 27.74 -13.54
N ALA A 246 -10.33 27.79 -13.83
CA ALA A 246 -11.18 28.90 -13.37
C ALA A 246 -11.26 28.93 -11.83
N ALA A 247 -11.46 27.77 -11.18
CA ALA A 247 -11.48 27.66 -9.71
C ALA A 247 -10.14 28.08 -9.09
N ILE A 248 -9.01 27.62 -9.62
CA ILE A 248 -7.67 27.98 -9.12
C ILE A 248 -7.42 29.49 -9.26
N ARG A 249 -7.80 30.10 -10.38
CA ARG A 249 -7.64 31.56 -10.59
C ARG A 249 -8.53 32.41 -9.68
N ALA A 250 -9.67 31.89 -9.25
CA ALA A 250 -10.61 32.58 -8.38
C ALA A 250 -10.21 32.48 -6.90
N ALA A 251 -9.47 31.44 -6.54
CA ALA A 251 -9.08 31.17 -5.16
C ALA A 251 -8.08 32.22 -4.62
N LYS A 252 -8.27 32.59 -3.35
CA LYS A 252 -7.39 33.49 -2.61
C LYS A 252 -6.39 32.73 -1.73
N ARG A 253 -6.80 31.55 -1.25
CA ARG A 253 -5.99 30.70 -0.36
C ARG A 253 -6.02 29.24 -0.87
N PRO A 254 -5.49 28.99 -2.07
CA PRO A 254 -5.40 27.62 -2.59
C PRO A 254 -4.35 26.82 -1.83
N VAL A 255 -4.61 25.53 -1.63
CA VAL A 255 -3.65 24.57 -1.06
C VAL A 255 -3.69 23.27 -1.83
N ILE A 256 -2.51 22.65 -2.03
CA ILE A 256 -2.39 21.32 -2.61
C ILE A 256 -2.37 20.27 -1.49
N VAL A 257 -3.11 19.17 -1.65
CA VAL A 257 -3.00 17.96 -0.84
C VAL A 257 -2.45 16.84 -1.73
N ALA A 258 -1.17 16.52 -1.56
CA ALA A 258 -0.48 15.49 -2.34
C ALA A 258 -0.65 14.10 -1.72
N GLY A 259 -1.02 13.14 -2.55
CA GLY A 259 -1.14 11.73 -2.19
C GLY A 259 -0.18 10.81 -2.96
N GLY A 260 -0.32 9.50 -2.72
CA GLY A 260 0.55 8.48 -3.33
C GLY A 260 0.53 8.45 -4.85
N GLY A 261 -0.51 8.98 -5.50
CA GLY A 261 -0.60 9.09 -6.96
C GLY A 261 0.52 9.92 -7.56
N VAL A 262 1.07 10.90 -6.83
CA VAL A 262 2.24 11.69 -7.24
C VAL A 262 3.46 10.78 -7.44
N HIS A 263 3.71 9.88 -6.49
CA HIS A 263 4.82 8.91 -6.59
C HIS A 263 4.60 7.90 -7.72
N TYR A 264 3.40 7.33 -7.83
CA TYR A 264 3.10 6.29 -8.81
C TYR A 264 3.08 6.79 -10.25
N SER A 265 2.78 8.07 -10.46
CA SER A 265 2.84 8.70 -11.78
C SER A 265 4.25 9.23 -12.13
N GLY A 266 5.21 9.21 -11.18
CA GLY A 266 6.50 9.86 -11.35
C GLY A 266 6.36 11.38 -11.52
N ALA A 267 5.44 12.00 -10.76
CA ALA A 267 5.05 13.40 -10.91
C ALA A 267 5.81 14.35 -9.94
N THR A 268 6.81 13.88 -9.21
CA THR A 268 7.51 14.70 -8.19
C THR A 268 8.12 15.97 -8.78
N ASP A 269 8.81 15.88 -9.91
CA ASP A 269 9.43 17.02 -10.58
C ASP A 269 8.38 17.99 -11.17
N ALA A 270 7.30 17.42 -11.77
CA ALA A 270 6.18 18.22 -12.27
C ALA A 270 5.44 18.95 -11.13
N LEU A 271 5.28 18.28 -9.98
CA LEU A 271 4.70 18.87 -8.78
C LEU A 271 5.58 20.02 -8.25
N GLN A 272 6.88 19.78 -8.12
CA GLN A 272 7.82 20.83 -7.67
C GLN A 272 7.77 22.05 -8.59
N SER A 273 7.88 21.83 -9.91
CA SER A 273 7.80 22.91 -10.89
C SER A 273 6.47 23.68 -10.82
N PHE A 274 5.36 22.96 -10.64
CA PHE A 274 4.03 23.57 -10.51
C PHE A 274 3.93 24.41 -9.23
N VAL A 275 4.34 23.88 -8.09
CA VAL A 275 4.33 24.52 -6.78
C VAL A 275 5.18 25.82 -6.81
N GLU A 276 6.40 25.75 -7.33
CA GLU A 276 7.31 26.90 -7.42
C GLU A 276 6.81 27.99 -8.38
N THR A 277 6.28 27.58 -9.54
CA THR A 277 5.77 28.52 -10.56
C THR A 277 4.55 29.27 -10.07
N HIS A 278 3.60 28.56 -9.47
CA HIS A 278 2.31 29.13 -9.08
C HIS A 278 2.23 29.54 -7.61
N ASN A 279 3.29 29.30 -6.83
CA ASN A 279 3.39 29.65 -5.41
C ASN A 279 2.24 29.09 -4.55
N ILE A 280 1.78 27.87 -4.86
CA ILE A 280 0.71 27.20 -4.11
C ILE A 280 1.34 26.27 -3.07
N PRO A 281 1.05 26.45 -1.76
CA PRO A 281 1.60 25.60 -0.72
C PRO A 281 1.04 24.18 -0.81
N ILE A 282 1.83 23.21 -0.32
CA ILE A 282 1.51 21.79 -0.38
C ILE A 282 1.52 21.15 1.01
N ALA A 283 0.49 20.33 1.27
CA ALA A 283 0.41 19.41 2.40
C ALA A 283 0.51 17.95 1.90
N GLU A 284 1.15 17.08 2.68
CA GLU A 284 1.43 15.70 2.29
C GLU A 284 0.62 14.70 3.14
N THR A 285 -0.11 13.81 2.46
CA THR A 285 -0.75 12.67 3.15
C THR A 285 0.29 11.62 3.54
N GLN A 286 -0.07 10.61 4.35
CA GLN A 286 0.80 9.48 4.66
C GLN A 286 1.41 8.81 3.41
N ALA A 287 0.61 8.67 2.35
CA ALA A 287 1.06 8.07 1.09
C ALA A 287 1.79 9.07 0.17
N GLY A 288 1.59 10.36 0.38
CA GLY A 288 2.20 11.45 -0.40
C GLY A 288 3.48 12.00 0.22
N LYS A 289 3.79 11.66 1.48
CA LYS A 289 4.99 12.16 2.17
C LYS A 289 6.25 11.84 1.37
N SER A 290 7.17 12.78 1.34
CA SER A 290 8.33 12.84 0.45
C SER A 290 8.03 13.17 -1.03
N ALA A 291 6.84 13.67 -1.37
CA ALA A 291 6.59 14.20 -2.72
C ALA A 291 7.45 15.43 -3.04
N LEU A 292 7.69 16.26 -2.03
CA LEU A 292 8.73 17.30 -2.00
C LEU A 292 9.68 17.08 -0.82
N ALA A 293 10.88 17.63 -0.90
CA ALA A 293 11.79 17.67 0.26
C ALA A 293 11.13 18.43 1.42
N TRP A 294 11.37 17.96 2.65
CA TRP A 294 10.76 18.53 3.86
C TRP A 294 11.07 20.01 4.08
N ASP A 295 12.26 20.44 3.67
CA ASP A 295 12.76 21.82 3.81
C ASP A 295 12.33 22.76 2.68
N HIS A 296 11.68 22.24 1.62
CA HIS A 296 11.16 23.08 0.54
C HIS A 296 10.21 24.15 1.10
N PRO A 297 10.38 25.45 0.74
CA PRO A 297 9.65 26.57 1.36
C PRO A 297 8.13 26.42 1.35
N LEU A 298 7.57 25.84 0.29
CA LEU A 298 6.13 25.64 0.12
C LEU A 298 5.62 24.28 0.64
N ASN A 299 6.48 23.42 1.18
CA ASN A 299 6.04 22.18 1.82
C ASN A 299 5.63 22.46 3.26
N LEU A 300 4.33 22.43 3.54
CA LEU A 300 3.74 22.65 4.87
C LEU A 300 3.90 21.41 5.79
N GLY A 301 4.33 20.29 5.22
CA GLY A 301 4.43 19.01 5.93
C GLY A 301 3.16 18.19 5.93
N PRO A 302 3.01 17.27 6.91
CA PRO A 302 1.95 16.28 6.93
C PRO A 302 0.58 16.86 7.29
N ILE A 303 -0.49 16.30 6.66
CA ILE A 303 -1.89 16.68 6.88
C ILE A 303 -2.68 15.57 7.59
N GLY A 304 -3.73 15.93 8.30
CA GLY A 304 -4.77 15.05 8.84
C GLY A 304 -4.60 14.72 10.31
N VAL A 305 -5.12 13.58 10.74
CA VAL A 305 -5.10 13.12 12.14
C VAL A 305 -3.68 13.07 12.71
N THR A 306 -2.72 12.58 11.91
CA THR A 306 -1.29 12.60 12.22
C THR A 306 -0.54 13.73 11.50
N GLY A 307 -1.23 14.83 11.24
CA GLY A 307 -0.67 15.99 10.54
C GLY A 307 0.11 16.93 11.45
N GLY A 308 0.90 17.79 10.84
CA GLY A 308 1.55 18.93 11.48
C GLY A 308 0.61 20.13 11.56
N GLN A 309 0.88 21.03 12.50
CA GLN A 309 0.06 22.22 12.68
C GLN A 309 -0.02 23.10 11.41
N PRO A 310 1.11 23.39 10.67
CA PRO A 310 1.04 24.28 9.51
C PRO A 310 0.10 23.78 8.41
N ALA A 311 0.21 22.50 8.08
CA ALA A 311 -0.62 21.89 7.04
C ALA A 311 -2.10 21.88 7.45
N ASN A 312 -2.40 21.49 8.69
CA ASN A 312 -3.78 21.42 9.16
C ASN A 312 -4.42 22.80 9.25
N ASP A 313 -3.75 23.82 9.81
CA ASP A 313 -4.28 25.18 9.96
C ASP A 313 -4.56 25.82 8.59
N ILE A 314 -3.60 25.72 7.66
CA ILE A 314 -3.76 26.29 6.32
C ILE A 314 -4.84 25.55 5.53
N CYS A 315 -4.91 24.24 5.62
CA CYS A 315 -5.97 23.46 4.95
C CYS A 315 -7.36 23.72 5.54
N ALA A 316 -7.46 23.99 6.85
CA ALA A 316 -8.72 24.33 7.50
C ALA A 316 -9.32 25.64 6.98
N GLU A 317 -8.45 26.62 6.66
CA GLU A 317 -8.84 27.95 6.20
C GLU A 317 -8.91 28.09 4.67
N ALA A 318 -8.41 27.10 3.92
CA ALA A 318 -8.32 27.15 2.46
C ALA A 318 -9.69 27.38 1.82
N ASP A 319 -9.78 28.23 0.81
CA ASP A 319 -10.96 28.41 -0.02
C ASP A 319 -10.93 27.51 -1.28
N LEU A 320 -9.76 26.93 -1.60
CA LEU A 320 -9.62 25.89 -2.60
C LEU A 320 -8.64 24.80 -2.11
N VAL A 321 -9.09 23.56 -2.15
CA VAL A 321 -8.25 22.38 -1.91
C VAL A 321 -8.05 21.63 -3.23
N LEU A 322 -6.80 21.56 -3.69
CA LEU A 322 -6.40 20.82 -4.88
C LEU A 322 -5.83 19.46 -4.47
N GLY A 323 -6.65 18.41 -4.47
CA GLY A 323 -6.25 17.04 -4.20
C GLY A 323 -5.51 16.44 -5.40
N ILE A 324 -4.23 16.08 -5.24
CA ILE A 324 -3.44 15.51 -6.34
C ILE A 324 -3.05 14.07 -6.01
N GLY A 325 -3.62 13.10 -6.73
CA GLY A 325 -3.33 11.68 -6.54
C GLY A 325 -3.66 11.17 -5.13
N THR A 326 -4.58 11.84 -4.45
CA THR A 326 -5.09 11.46 -3.13
C THR A 326 -6.54 11.03 -3.20
N ARG A 327 -6.96 10.19 -2.26
CA ARG A 327 -8.36 9.75 -2.14
C ARG A 327 -9.13 10.52 -1.06
N LEU A 328 -8.48 11.45 -0.37
CA LEU A 328 -9.06 12.21 0.74
C LEU A 328 -9.82 11.30 1.71
N GLN A 329 -9.10 10.30 2.22
CA GLN A 329 -9.66 9.31 3.15
C GLN A 329 -9.88 9.91 4.54
N ASP A 330 -10.58 9.16 5.37
CA ASP A 330 -10.95 9.48 6.74
C ASP A 330 -9.80 10.11 7.54
N PHE A 331 -8.66 9.43 7.59
CA PHE A 331 -7.50 9.86 8.37
C PHE A 331 -6.82 11.13 7.84
N THR A 332 -6.84 11.35 6.52
CA THR A 332 -6.32 12.58 5.89
C THR A 332 -7.21 13.77 6.15
N THR A 333 -8.51 13.57 6.23
CA THR A 333 -9.52 14.64 6.36
C THR A 333 -9.94 14.90 7.80
N GLY A 334 -9.40 14.12 8.76
CA GLY A 334 -9.90 14.14 10.13
C GLY A 334 -11.41 13.89 10.18
N SER A 335 -11.84 12.78 9.58
CA SER A 335 -13.25 12.45 9.44
C SER A 335 -14.10 13.61 8.89
N TRP A 336 -13.53 14.38 7.96
CA TRP A 336 -14.11 15.60 7.38
C TRP A 336 -14.24 16.78 8.34
N GLY A 337 -13.70 16.70 9.54
CA GLY A 337 -13.63 17.81 10.50
C GLY A 337 -12.59 18.86 10.16
N LEU A 338 -11.53 18.49 9.42
CA LEU A 338 -10.40 19.37 9.13
C LEU A 338 -10.76 20.56 8.23
N PHE A 339 -11.44 20.31 7.13
CA PHE A 339 -11.77 21.34 6.15
C PHE A 339 -12.96 22.19 6.61
N SER A 340 -12.71 23.17 7.46
CA SER A 340 -13.75 23.91 8.19
C SER A 340 -14.32 25.12 7.45
N ASN A 341 -13.66 25.60 6.38
CA ASN A 341 -14.19 26.70 5.58
C ASN A 341 -15.44 26.25 4.78
N PRO A 342 -16.65 26.81 5.05
CA PRO A 342 -17.87 26.40 4.35
C PRO A 342 -17.92 26.85 2.88
N GLU A 343 -17.11 27.85 2.50
CA GLU A 343 -17.02 28.37 1.13
C GLU A 343 -15.94 27.68 0.29
N ARG A 344 -15.27 26.64 0.85
CA ARG A 344 -14.22 25.93 0.15
C ARG A 344 -14.73 25.24 -1.12
N GLU A 345 -13.98 25.35 -2.17
CA GLU A 345 -14.09 24.48 -3.33
C GLU A 345 -13.04 23.38 -3.26
N MET A 346 -13.31 22.26 -3.93
CA MET A 346 -12.37 21.16 -4.06
C MET A 346 -12.20 20.77 -5.52
N VAL A 347 -10.96 20.66 -5.98
CA VAL A 347 -10.60 20.08 -7.27
C VAL A 347 -9.78 18.83 -7.01
N CYS A 348 -10.20 17.68 -7.55
CA CYS A 348 -9.47 16.43 -7.36
C CYS A 348 -8.90 15.90 -8.67
N LEU A 349 -7.57 15.99 -8.81
CA LEU A 349 -6.81 15.37 -9.89
C LEU A 349 -6.53 13.91 -9.53
N ASN A 350 -7.21 12.98 -10.19
CA ASN A 350 -7.04 11.56 -9.94
C ASN A 350 -7.28 10.73 -11.22
N THR A 351 -6.60 9.58 -11.35
CA THR A 351 -6.80 8.66 -12.47
C THR A 351 -8.15 7.95 -12.42
N ALA A 352 -8.67 7.69 -11.22
CA ALA A 352 -9.96 7.05 -11.01
C ALA A 352 -11.07 8.12 -10.94
N ALA A 353 -12.05 8.04 -11.84
CA ALA A 353 -13.19 8.97 -11.89
C ALA A 353 -13.91 9.09 -10.54
N TYR A 354 -14.18 7.95 -9.88
CA TYR A 354 -14.82 7.95 -8.56
C TYR A 354 -14.05 8.78 -7.52
N ASP A 355 -12.71 8.68 -7.48
CA ASP A 355 -11.91 9.47 -6.53
C ASP A 355 -11.79 10.94 -6.93
N ALA A 356 -11.96 11.25 -8.20
CA ALA A 356 -11.97 12.62 -8.69
C ALA A 356 -13.30 13.35 -8.36
N GLU A 357 -14.43 12.63 -8.35
CA GLU A 357 -15.77 13.22 -8.18
C GLU A 357 -16.34 13.15 -6.76
N LYS A 358 -15.86 12.20 -5.95
CA LYS A 358 -16.44 11.98 -4.62
C LYS A 358 -16.34 13.23 -3.74
N HIS A 359 -17.23 13.32 -2.74
CA HIS A 359 -17.30 14.41 -1.77
C HIS A 359 -17.65 15.77 -2.37
N GLY A 360 -18.32 15.78 -3.53
CA GLY A 360 -18.70 17.02 -4.21
C GLY A 360 -17.52 17.76 -4.84
N ALA A 361 -16.37 17.11 -5.00
CA ALA A 361 -15.22 17.71 -5.65
C ALA A 361 -15.46 17.90 -7.14
N MET A 362 -14.89 18.96 -7.70
CA MET A 362 -14.79 19.19 -9.13
C MET A 362 -13.76 18.20 -9.71
N PRO A 363 -14.14 17.30 -10.62
CA PRO A 363 -13.22 16.31 -11.15
C PRO A 363 -12.21 16.93 -12.10
N LEU A 364 -10.98 16.42 -12.03
CA LEU A 364 -9.95 16.54 -13.03
C LEU A 364 -9.36 15.15 -13.25
N GLN A 365 -10.07 14.32 -14.04
CA GLN A 365 -9.67 12.94 -14.24
C GLN A 365 -8.42 12.85 -15.11
N SER A 366 -7.27 12.68 -14.48
CA SER A 366 -5.96 12.63 -15.15
C SER A 366 -4.91 11.85 -14.35
N ASP A 367 -3.85 11.44 -15.05
CA ASP A 367 -2.58 11.09 -14.41
C ASP A 367 -1.96 12.34 -13.76
N ALA A 368 -1.39 12.20 -12.57
CA ALA A 368 -0.93 13.36 -11.81
C ALA A 368 0.19 14.14 -12.54
N ARG A 369 1.11 13.48 -13.24
CA ARG A 369 2.17 14.15 -14.00
C ARG A 369 1.60 14.96 -15.15
N VAL A 370 0.85 14.31 -16.01
CA VAL A 370 0.27 14.96 -17.20
C VAL A 370 -0.72 16.06 -16.80
N GLY A 371 -1.55 15.81 -15.79
CA GLY A 371 -2.49 16.81 -15.29
C GLY A 371 -1.81 18.06 -14.72
N LEU A 372 -0.71 17.90 -13.99
CA LEU A 372 0.09 19.03 -13.48
C LEU A 372 0.77 19.80 -14.63
N GLU A 373 1.33 19.10 -15.61
CA GLU A 373 1.94 19.72 -16.80
C GLU A 373 0.91 20.57 -17.57
N GLU A 374 -0.31 20.04 -17.80
CA GLU A 374 -1.37 20.76 -18.52
C GLU A 374 -1.98 21.91 -17.70
N LEU A 375 -2.19 21.72 -16.39
CA LEU A 375 -2.60 22.79 -15.48
C LEU A 375 -1.56 23.93 -15.47
N GLY A 376 -0.26 23.58 -15.41
CA GLY A 376 0.82 24.56 -15.41
C GLY A 376 0.82 25.44 -16.68
N VAL A 377 0.59 24.82 -17.85
CA VAL A 377 0.45 25.57 -19.11
C VAL A 377 -0.79 26.45 -19.09
N ALA A 378 -1.93 25.93 -18.64
CA ALA A 378 -3.21 26.67 -18.65
C ALA A 378 -3.25 27.80 -17.59
N LEU A 379 -2.45 27.71 -16.54
CA LEU A 379 -2.32 28.70 -15.48
C LEU A 379 -1.20 29.72 -15.74
N GLN A 380 -0.64 29.76 -16.95
CA GLN A 380 0.44 30.72 -17.27
C GLN A 380 0.10 32.14 -16.78
N GLY A 381 1.04 32.78 -16.09
CA GLY A 381 0.88 34.11 -15.50
C GLY A 381 0.09 34.16 -14.19
N TYR A 382 -0.44 33.04 -13.69
CA TYR A 382 -1.06 32.96 -12.37
C TYR A 382 -0.01 32.66 -11.30
N ARG A 383 -0.12 33.32 -10.15
CA ARG A 383 0.67 33.07 -8.95
C ARG A 383 -0.18 33.38 -7.72
N ALA A 384 -0.26 32.46 -6.78
CA ALA A 384 -0.98 32.66 -5.52
C ALA A 384 -0.21 33.64 -4.60
N ASP A 385 -0.92 34.28 -3.67
CA ASP A 385 -0.32 35.11 -2.65
C ASP A 385 0.61 34.28 -1.74
N PRO A 386 1.69 34.87 -1.24
CA PRO A 386 2.61 34.17 -0.34
C PRO A 386 1.92 33.75 0.96
N VAL A 387 2.19 32.52 1.40
CA VAL A 387 1.86 32.07 2.75
C VAL A 387 3.06 32.36 3.66
N ALA A 388 2.78 32.87 4.87
CA ALA A 388 3.83 33.16 5.83
C ALA A 388 4.47 31.85 6.35
N ASP A 389 5.81 31.80 6.35
CA ASP A 389 6.59 30.65 6.81
C ASP A 389 6.71 30.53 8.32
N THR A 390 6.16 31.47 9.08
CA THR A 390 6.26 31.48 10.54
C THR A 390 5.74 30.19 11.19
N LEU A 391 4.57 29.69 10.74
CA LEU A 391 4.00 28.44 11.26
C LEU A 391 4.90 27.23 11.02
N LYS A 392 5.55 27.17 9.86
CA LYS A 392 6.48 26.10 9.51
C LYS A 392 7.73 26.14 10.38
N VAL A 393 8.33 27.32 10.56
CA VAL A 393 9.52 27.53 11.40
C VAL A 393 9.22 27.15 12.87
N GLU A 394 8.09 27.60 13.39
CA GLU A 394 7.65 27.25 14.75
C GLU A 394 7.41 25.76 14.91
N TRP A 395 6.79 25.11 13.91
CA TRP A 395 6.55 23.67 13.91
C TRP A 395 7.84 22.87 13.97
N PHE A 396 8.80 23.16 13.08
CA PHE A 396 10.08 22.44 13.09
C PHE A 396 10.90 22.72 14.35
N GLY A 397 10.78 23.90 14.94
CA GLY A 397 11.37 24.19 16.25
C GLY A 397 10.77 23.35 17.38
N LYS A 398 9.47 22.99 17.30
CA LYS A 398 8.84 22.03 18.23
C LYS A 398 9.29 20.60 17.92
N VAL A 399 9.36 20.21 16.64
CA VAL A 399 9.85 18.89 16.22
C VAL A 399 11.27 18.64 16.74
N ASP A 400 12.17 19.61 16.57
CA ASP A 400 13.56 19.48 17.06
C ASP A 400 13.62 19.23 18.57
N LYS A 401 12.83 19.95 19.35
CA LYS A 401 12.75 19.76 20.81
C LYS A 401 12.21 18.39 21.22
N LEU A 402 11.21 17.86 20.48
CA LEU A 402 10.62 16.55 20.78
C LEU A 402 11.54 15.40 20.40
N THR A 403 12.38 15.60 19.39
CA THR A 403 13.30 14.57 18.87
C THR A 403 14.69 14.62 19.50
N ASP A 404 14.97 15.61 20.33
CA ASP A 404 16.23 15.70 21.06
C ASP A 404 16.38 14.56 22.09
N ALA A 405 17.63 14.24 22.41
CA ALA A 405 17.93 13.27 23.45
C ALA A 405 17.47 13.76 24.83
N PRO A 406 17.02 12.84 25.72
CA PRO A 406 16.64 13.22 27.08
C PRO A 406 17.82 13.76 27.86
N GLY A 407 17.58 14.80 28.66
CA GLY A 407 18.61 15.46 29.46
C GLY A 407 19.06 14.69 30.71
N ASP A 408 18.26 13.74 31.19
CA ASP A 408 18.57 12.88 32.32
C ASP A 408 18.40 11.38 31.96
N GLY A 409 19.33 10.54 32.33
CA GLY A 409 19.38 9.13 31.92
C GLY A 409 18.46 8.18 32.71
N ASN A 410 17.45 8.67 33.46
CA ASN A 410 16.63 7.84 34.34
C ASN A 410 15.21 7.53 33.81
N ALA A 411 14.71 8.28 32.82
CA ALA A 411 13.42 8.03 32.22
C ALA A 411 13.56 7.17 30.96
N LEU A 412 12.56 6.31 30.68
CA LEU A 412 12.50 5.59 29.40
C LEU A 412 12.41 6.58 28.24
N PRO A 413 13.13 6.35 27.14
CA PRO A 413 13.00 7.13 25.94
C PRO A 413 11.56 7.13 25.41
N THR A 414 11.18 8.23 24.78
CA THR A 414 9.90 8.32 24.06
C THR A 414 10.05 7.87 22.60
N ASP A 415 8.96 7.45 21.98
CA ASP A 415 8.94 7.13 20.54
C ASP A 415 9.46 8.30 19.69
N MET A 416 9.18 9.57 20.09
CA MET A 416 9.65 10.78 19.43
C MET A 416 11.18 10.91 19.44
N GLN A 417 11.80 10.62 20.58
CA GLN A 417 13.26 10.64 20.72
C GLN A 417 13.93 9.52 19.93
N VAL A 418 13.28 8.34 19.84
CA VAL A 418 13.76 7.24 18.98
C VAL A 418 13.70 7.65 17.51
N VAL A 419 12.61 8.31 17.05
CA VAL A 419 12.52 8.87 15.69
C VAL A 419 13.66 9.87 15.45
N GLY A 420 13.97 10.73 16.42
CA GLY A 420 15.07 11.69 16.34
C GLY A 420 16.45 11.03 16.20
N ALA A 421 16.74 10.00 16.99
CA ALA A 421 17.98 9.23 16.92
C ALA A 421 18.15 8.57 15.53
N VAL A 422 17.10 7.94 15.01
CA VAL A 422 17.12 7.34 13.68
C VAL A 422 17.27 8.39 12.58
N GLN A 423 16.62 9.56 12.72
CA GLN A 423 16.77 10.66 11.76
C GLN A 423 18.21 11.18 11.71
N ARG A 424 18.89 11.30 12.85
CA ARG A 424 20.31 11.72 12.91
C ARG A 424 21.26 10.69 12.32
N ALA A 425 20.91 9.41 12.43
CA ALA A 425 21.67 8.31 11.84
C ALA A 425 21.36 8.07 10.34
N ALA A 426 20.26 8.62 9.83
CA ALA A 426 19.83 8.41 8.44
C ALA A 426 20.71 9.19 7.44
N HIS A 427 20.79 8.66 6.22
CA HIS A 427 21.44 9.31 5.07
C HIS A 427 20.38 9.72 4.04
N ASP A 428 20.75 10.50 3.05
CA ASP A 428 19.84 10.88 1.96
C ASP A 428 19.27 9.66 1.23
N ASP A 429 20.02 8.54 1.21
CA ASP A 429 19.59 7.28 0.59
C ASP A 429 18.74 6.39 1.49
N THR A 430 18.56 6.75 2.74
CA THR A 430 17.77 5.95 3.68
C THR A 430 16.28 5.98 3.29
N VAL A 431 15.68 4.80 3.26
CA VAL A 431 14.23 4.60 3.22
C VAL A 431 13.78 4.23 4.62
N VAL A 432 13.04 5.12 5.26
CA VAL A 432 12.36 4.78 6.51
C VAL A 432 11.02 4.11 6.20
N MET A 433 10.70 3.05 6.95
CA MET A 433 9.43 2.39 6.77
C MET A 433 8.77 2.00 8.10
N CYS A 434 7.46 1.95 8.09
CA CYS A 434 6.60 1.43 9.15
C CYS A 434 5.21 1.10 8.58
N ALA A 435 4.31 0.51 9.36
CA ALA A 435 2.94 0.24 8.94
C ALA A 435 1.91 0.64 10.00
N ALA A 436 1.94 0.06 11.19
CA ALA A 436 0.87 0.24 12.17
C ALA A 436 1.39 0.59 13.57
N GLY A 437 0.49 0.97 14.46
CA GLY A 437 0.78 1.35 15.85
C GLY A 437 1.09 2.82 16.03
N THR A 438 1.98 3.17 16.96
CA THR A 438 2.36 4.55 17.28
C THR A 438 3.23 5.19 16.19
N MET A 439 4.22 4.44 15.73
CA MET A 439 5.28 4.93 14.86
C MET A 439 4.80 5.57 13.54
N PRO A 440 3.78 5.08 12.82
CA PRO A 440 3.27 5.79 11.63
C PRO A 440 2.81 7.21 11.93
N GLY A 441 2.21 7.43 13.10
CA GLY A 441 1.78 8.77 13.53
C GLY A 441 2.95 9.69 13.80
N GLU A 442 3.91 9.23 14.57
CA GLU A 442 5.11 9.99 14.91
C GLU A 442 6.00 10.23 13.67
N LEU A 443 6.23 9.21 12.84
CA LEU A 443 6.97 9.36 11.60
C LEU A 443 6.31 10.34 10.63
N HIS A 444 4.98 10.35 10.55
CA HIS A 444 4.27 11.32 9.69
C HIS A 444 4.53 12.75 10.17
N LYS A 445 4.41 13.00 11.48
CA LYS A 445 4.60 14.31 12.08
C LYS A 445 6.05 14.78 12.06
N LEU A 446 7.00 13.89 12.42
CA LEU A 446 8.33 14.29 12.84
C LEU A 446 9.43 14.01 11.80
N TRP A 447 9.25 12.98 10.93
CA TRP A 447 10.27 12.59 9.98
C TRP A 447 10.51 13.64 8.89
N LYS A 448 11.75 14.06 8.76
CA LYS A 448 12.23 15.01 7.75
C LYS A 448 12.69 14.23 6.51
N ALA A 449 11.79 14.00 5.56
CA ALA A 449 12.09 13.23 4.35
C ALA A 449 12.88 14.09 3.35
N PRO A 450 14.16 13.76 3.03
CA PRO A 450 15.02 14.64 2.24
C PRO A 450 14.70 14.61 0.74
N ARG A 451 14.09 13.54 0.24
CA ARG A 451 13.84 13.36 -1.20
C ARG A 451 12.71 12.37 -1.48
N PRO A 452 12.18 12.38 -2.73
CA PRO A 452 11.15 11.43 -3.15
C PRO A 452 11.56 9.97 -2.97
N GLY A 453 10.65 9.18 -2.37
CA GLY A 453 10.84 7.75 -2.13
C GLY A 453 11.71 7.41 -0.92
N ALA A 454 12.03 8.39 -0.05
CA ALA A 454 12.70 8.16 1.23
C ALA A 454 11.74 7.76 2.37
N TYR A 455 10.44 7.70 2.10
CA TYR A 455 9.40 7.36 3.07
C TYR A 455 8.47 6.28 2.50
N HIS A 456 8.43 5.13 3.17
CA HIS A 456 7.58 4.01 2.77
C HIS A 456 6.64 3.66 3.91
N MET A 457 5.38 4.00 3.77
CA MET A 457 4.36 3.75 4.79
C MET A 457 3.23 2.88 4.23
N GLU A 458 2.85 1.84 4.94
CA GLU A 458 1.60 1.15 4.74
C GLU A 458 0.60 1.66 5.79
N TYR A 459 -0.25 2.58 5.39
CA TYR A 459 -1.25 3.16 6.30
C TYR A 459 -2.67 3.18 5.70
N GLY A 460 -2.82 2.79 4.45
CA GLY A 460 -4.13 2.70 3.82
C GLY A 460 -5.01 1.62 4.42
N PHE A 461 -4.42 0.49 4.80
CA PHE A 461 -5.06 -0.61 5.52
C PHE A 461 -4.58 -0.71 6.97
N SER A 462 -3.44 -0.12 7.28
CA SER A 462 -2.80 -0.07 8.61
C SER A 462 -2.60 -1.47 9.20
N CYS A 463 -1.96 -2.35 8.42
CA CYS A 463 -1.81 -3.76 8.74
C CYS A 463 -0.58 -4.01 9.61
N MET A 464 -0.78 -4.34 10.89
CA MET A 464 0.29 -4.85 11.74
C MET A 464 0.88 -6.14 11.16
N GLY A 465 2.21 -6.27 11.20
CA GLY A 465 2.93 -7.42 10.63
C GLY A 465 3.39 -7.23 9.17
N TYR A 466 3.19 -6.03 8.60
CA TYR A 466 3.76 -5.68 7.30
C TYR A 466 5.25 -5.33 7.40
N GLU A 467 5.73 -4.86 8.54
CA GLU A 467 6.97 -4.12 8.74
C GLU A 467 8.21 -4.91 8.29
N ILE A 468 8.49 -6.06 8.86
CA ILE A 468 9.72 -6.85 8.58
C ILE A 468 9.73 -7.35 7.14
N ALA A 469 8.63 -7.96 6.71
CA ALA A 469 8.47 -8.44 5.34
C ALA A 469 8.49 -7.27 4.33
N GLY A 470 7.89 -6.14 4.70
CA GLY A 470 7.93 -4.91 3.92
C GLY A 470 9.34 -4.36 3.73
N ALA A 471 10.14 -4.30 4.80
CA ALA A 471 11.55 -3.88 4.73
C ALA A 471 12.37 -4.78 3.80
N MET A 472 12.17 -6.11 3.91
CA MET A 472 12.78 -7.08 2.99
C MET A 472 12.36 -6.81 1.53
N GLY A 473 11.07 -6.59 1.27
CA GLY A 473 10.56 -6.28 -0.07
C GLY A 473 11.10 -4.98 -0.66
N ILE A 474 11.26 -3.93 0.17
CA ILE A 474 11.90 -2.66 -0.23
C ILE A 474 13.35 -2.91 -0.62
N LYS A 475 14.10 -3.63 0.20
CA LYS A 475 15.50 -3.94 -0.05
C LYS A 475 15.71 -4.79 -1.32
N MET A 476 14.80 -5.73 -1.58
CA MET A 476 14.79 -6.51 -2.82
C MET A 476 14.49 -5.64 -4.06
N ALA A 477 13.64 -4.62 -3.92
CA ALA A 477 13.33 -3.68 -4.99
C ALA A 477 14.49 -2.71 -5.29
N GLN A 478 15.20 -2.28 -4.26
CA GLN A 478 16.30 -1.31 -4.33
C GLN A 478 17.48 -1.77 -3.45
N PRO A 479 18.29 -2.71 -3.94
CA PRO A 479 19.37 -3.36 -3.15
C PRO A 479 20.41 -2.39 -2.58
N ASP A 480 20.64 -1.27 -3.25
CA ASP A 480 21.67 -0.29 -2.85
C ASP A 480 21.20 0.71 -1.80
N ARG A 481 19.87 0.78 -1.53
CA ARG A 481 19.30 1.71 -0.54
C ARG A 481 19.52 1.21 0.89
N ASP A 482 19.81 2.13 1.80
CA ASP A 482 19.71 1.88 3.24
C ASP A 482 18.22 1.81 3.63
N VAL A 483 17.81 0.78 4.37
CA VAL A 483 16.41 0.59 4.79
C VAL A 483 16.36 0.46 6.31
N ILE A 484 15.61 1.36 6.96
CA ILE A 484 15.37 1.32 8.40
C ILE A 484 13.88 1.13 8.64
N CYS A 485 13.54 0.05 9.30
CA CYS A 485 12.19 -0.35 9.65
C CYS A 485 11.93 -0.06 11.14
N PHE A 486 10.86 0.65 11.45
CA PHE A 486 10.34 0.72 12.80
C PHE A 486 9.25 -0.34 13.02
N THR A 487 9.26 -0.98 14.16
CA THR A 487 8.18 -1.89 14.59
C THR A 487 8.03 -1.86 16.10
N GLY A 488 6.81 -1.94 16.61
CA GLY A 488 6.55 -2.14 18.03
C GLY A 488 6.69 -3.62 18.41
N ASP A 489 6.89 -3.89 19.69
CA ASP A 489 6.96 -5.24 20.27
C ASP A 489 5.75 -6.10 19.91
N GLY A 490 4.54 -5.56 20.03
CA GLY A 490 3.31 -6.27 19.68
C GLY A 490 3.22 -6.61 18.19
N THR A 491 3.61 -5.71 17.30
CA THR A 491 3.64 -5.94 15.86
C THR A 491 4.72 -6.96 15.48
N TYR A 492 5.90 -6.86 16.07
CA TYR A 492 6.98 -7.82 15.89
C TYR A 492 6.52 -9.25 16.24
N MET A 493 5.79 -9.42 17.35
CA MET A 493 5.26 -10.73 17.75
C MET A 493 4.23 -11.31 16.78
N MET A 494 3.50 -10.46 16.04
CA MET A 494 2.49 -10.94 15.09
C MET A 494 3.10 -11.53 13.81
N ALA A 495 4.24 -11.00 13.33
CA ALA A 495 4.77 -11.39 12.02
C ALA A 495 6.28 -11.15 11.91
N ASN A 496 7.06 -12.02 12.55
CA ASN A 496 8.53 -11.92 12.59
C ASN A 496 9.25 -12.98 11.73
N SER A 497 8.56 -13.98 11.20
CA SER A 497 9.15 -15.14 10.54
C SER A 497 10.05 -14.79 9.34
N GLU A 498 9.76 -13.71 8.64
CA GLU A 498 10.56 -13.28 7.49
C GLU A 498 11.91 -12.67 7.88
N MET A 499 12.16 -12.46 9.17
CA MET A 499 13.51 -12.19 9.68
C MET A 499 14.47 -13.35 9.34
N ALA A 500 14.02 -14.58 9.56
CA ALA A 500 14.79 -15.77 9.20
C ALA A 500 14.96 -15.90 7.68
N THR A 501 13.92 -15.59 6.90
CA THR A 501 14.01 -15.56 5.44
C THR A 501 15.06 -14.56 4.96
N ALA A 502 15.02 -13.33 5.49
CA ALA A 502 15.97 -12.28 5.13
C ALA A 502 17.41 -12.67 5.50
N ALA A 503 17.63 -13.25 6.69
CA ALA A 503 18.93 -13.74 7.10
C ALA A 503 19.46 -14.83 6.16
N MET A 504 18.63 -15.82 5.79
CA MET A 504 19.00 -16.89 4.85
C MET A 504 19.23 -16.39 3.42
N MET A 505 18.56 -15.33 3.00
CA MET A 505 18.73 -14.72 1.68
C MET A 505 19.88 -13.70 1.64
N GLY A 506 20.48 -13.34 2.78
CA GLY A 506 21.49 -12.29 2.87
C GLY A 506 20.94 -10.88 2.59
N VAL A 507 19.65 -10.64 2.83
CA VAL A 507 19.02 -9.35 2.61
C VAL A 507 19.25 -8.46 3.84
N SER A 508 20.01 -7.38 3.66
CA SER A 508 20.45 -6.49 4.75
C SER A 508 19.51 -5.28 4.91
N PHE A 509 18.92 -5.12 6.08
CA PHE A 509 18.15 -3.94 6.52
C PHE A 509 18.20 -3.83 8.04
N THR A 510 17.88 -2.63 8.55
CA THR A 510 17.87 -2.39 9.99
C THR A 510 16.44 -2.40 10.51
N VAL A 511 16.20 -3.01 11.67
CA VAL A 511 14.92 -2.98 12.39
C VAL A 511 15.15 -2.36 13.76
N VAL A 512 14.39 -1.31 14.07
CA VAL A 512 14.32 -0.71 15.40
C VAL A 512 13.04 -1.17 16.06
N ILE A 513 13.15 -1.99 17.09
CA ILE A 513 12.02 -2.48 17.89
C ILE A 513 11.86 -1.55 19.09
N THR A 514 10.72 -0.85 19.18
CA THR A 514 10.31 -0.09 20.35
C THR A 514 9.46 -0.99 21.24
N ASP A 515 10.03 -1.40 22.39
CA ASP A 515 9.33 -2.23 23.36
C ASP A 515 8.64 -1.33 24.39
N ASN A 516 7.35 -1.09 24.19
CA ASN A 516 6.49 -0.40 25.14
C ASN A 516 5.58 -1.35 25.93
N ARG A 517 5.86 -2.65 25.89
CA ARG A 517 5.15 -3.73 26.58
C ARG A 517 3.68 -3.84 26.19
N GLY A 518 3.37 -3.71 24.91
CA GLY A 518 2.01 -3.92 24.38
C GLY A 518 1.61 -3.02 23.22
N PHE A 519 0.33 -2.63 23.22
CA PHE A 519 -0.28 -1.79 22.19
C PHE A 519 -0.46 -0.36 22.71
N GLY A 520 0.63 0.36 23.00
CA GLY A 520 0.61 1.70 23.61
C GLY A 520 -0.26 2.71 22.84
N CYS A 521 -0.26 2.67 21.51
CA CYS A 521 -1.12 3.53 20.68
C CYS A 521 -2.62 3.31 20.99
N ILE A 522 -3.05 2.05 21.07
CA ILE A 522 -4.45 1.69 21.33
C ILE A 522 -4.82 1.98 22.77
N ASN A 523 -3.89 1.81 23.71
CA ASN A 523 -4.09 2.21 25.11
C ASN A 523 -4.37 3.71 25.23
N ARG A 524 -3.56 4.56 24.58
CA ARG A 524 -3.81 6.02 24.53
C ARG A 524 -5.14 6.37 23.87
N LEU A 525 -5.51 5.68 22.78
CA LEU A 525 -6.80 5.89 22.12
C LEU A 525 -7.95 5.54 23.05
N GLN A 526 -7.88 4.43 23.78
CA GLN A 526 -8.88 4.01 24.75
C GLN A 526 -9.03 5.05 25.87
N MET A 527 -7.93 5.53 26.44
CA MET A 527 -7.95 6.60 27.45
C MET A 527 -8.49 7.91 26.88
N GLY A 528 -8.12 8.26 25.65
CA GLY A 528 -8.61 9.45 24.94
C GLY A 528 -10.11 9.51 24.76
N THR A 529 -10.78 8.35 24.68
CA THR A 529 -12.25 8.22 24.64
C THR A 529 -12.90 8.11 26.03
N GLY A 530 -12.14 8.30 27.11
CA GLY A 530 -12.59 8.19 28.50
C GLY A 530 -12.60 6.76 29.06
N GLY A 531 -12.14 5.78 28.28
CA GLY A 531 -12.03 4.39 28.70
C GLY A 531 -10.94 4.18 29.75
N ALA A 532 -11.05 3.09 30.51
CA ALA A 532 -9.99 2.65 31.41
C ALA A 532 -8.88 1.97 30.60
N GLU A 533 -7.67 1.97 31.11
CA GLU A 533 -6.62 1.12 30.58
C GLU A 533 -7.01 -0.34 30.78
N PHE A 534 -7.11 -1.07 29.68
CA PHE A 534 -7.61 -2.44 29.71
C PHE A 534 -7.09 -3.25 28.52
N ASN A 535 -6.39 -4.35 28.81
CA ASN A 535 -5.96 -5.38 27.87
C ASN A 535 -5.06 -4.91 26.70
N ASN A 536 -4.54 -3.68 26.74
CA ASN A 536 -3.64 -3.16 25.70
C ASN A 536 -2.18 -3.23 26.11
N LEU A 537 -1.84 -2.88 27.35
CA LEU A 537 -0.53 -3.10 27.92
C LEU A 537 -0.51 -4.42 28.69
N LEU A 538 0.62 -5.11 28.69
CA LEU A 538 0.77 -6.40 29.38
C LEU A 538 0.43 -6.30 30.87
N ASP A 539 0.75 -5.16 31.50
CA ASP A 539 0.48 -4.91 32.91
C ASP A 539 -1.02 -4.72 33.22
N HIS A 540 -1.84 -4.44 32.20
CA HIS A 540 -3.29 -4.26 32.30
C HIS A 540 -4.08 -5.42 31.68
N ALA A 541 -3.40 -6.51 31.34
CA ALA A 541 -4.00 -7.72 30.81
C ALA A 541 -4.03 -8.85 31.87
N VAL A 542 -4.88 -9.85 31.66
CA VAL A 542 -4.97 -11.01 32.56
C VAL A 542 -3.82 -11.98 32.26
N HIS A 543 -2.70 -11.81 32.98
CA HIS A 543 -1.55 -12.68 32.91
C HIS A 543 -1.12 -13.09 34.30
N GLU A 544 -0.91 -14.39 34.55
CA GLU A 544 -0.36 -14.89 35.84
C GLU A 544 1.14 -14.57 35.98
N ASN A 545 1.86 -14.66 34.85
CA ASN A 545 3.31 -14.45 34.81
C ASN A 545 3.63 -13.62 33.52
N PRO A 546 3.54 -12.30 33.57
CA PRO A 546 3.94 -11.47 32.43
C PRO A 546 5.43 -11.67 32.17
N SER A 547 5.74 -12.24 31.00
CA SER A 547 7.11 -12.53 30.60
C SER A 547 7.78 -11.28 30.04
N ALA A 548 9.00 -11.00 30.46
CA ALA A 548 9.88 -10.10 29.75
C ALA A 548 10.47 -10.86 28.56
N ILE A 549 9.97 -10.57 27.35
CA ILE A 549 10.49 -11.18 26.13
C ILE A 549 11.81 -10.50 25.76
N ASP A 550 12.87 -11.31 25.59
CA ASP A 550 14.12 -10.81 25.04
C ASP A 550 14.06 -10.81 23.51
N PHE A 551 13.60 -9.71 22.95
CA PHE A 551 13.45 -9.55 21.49
C PHE A 551 14.79 -9.58 20.75
N ALA A 552 15.89 -9.14 21.39
CA ALA A 552 17.22 -9.21 20.80
C ALA A 552 17.69 -10.66 20.68
N ALA A 553 17.57 -11.45 21.76
CA ALA A 553 17.88 -12.87 21.71
C ALA A 553 16.97 -13.63 20.73
N HIS A 554 15.69 -13.29 20.66
CA HIS A 554 14.75 -13.88 19.71
C HIS A 554 15.15 -13.59 18.25
N ALA A 555 15.48 -12.34 17.93
CA ALA A 555 15.96 -11.97 16.59
C ALA A 555 17.28 -12.67 16.22
N ALA A 556 18.21 -12.77 17.18
CA ALA A 556 19.47 -13.50 17.01
C ALA A 556 19.23 -14.98 16.69
N ALA A 557 18.28 -15.62 17.37
CA ALA A 557 17.92 -17.02 17.11
C ALA A 557 17.36 -17.24 15.70
N MET A 558 16.79 -16.20 15.06
CA MET A 558 16.35 -16.22 13.66
C MET A 558 17.47 -15.84 12.66
N GLY A 559 18.69 -15.61 13.12
CA GLY A 559 19.85 -15.32 12.27
C GLY A 559 20.14 -13.83 12.05
N ALA A 560 19.45 -12.93 12.74
CA ALA A 560 19.77 -11.50 12.70
C ALA A 560 20.98 -11.19 13.62
N THR A 561 21.75 -10.17 13.27
CA THR A 561 22.62 -9.51 14.25
C THR A 561 21.74 -8.60 15.10
N SER A 562 21.83 -8.69 16.43
CA SER A 562 20.91 -7.95 17.29
C SER A 562 21.60 -7.40 18.54
N VAL A 563 21.06 -6.30 19.05
CA VAL A 563 21.50 -5.67 20.29
C VAL A 563 20.29 -5.04 21.01
N LYS A 564 20.26 -5.15 22.34
CA LYS A 564 19.37 -4.36 23.19
C LYS A 564 20.15 -3.18 23.74
N VAL A 565 19.57 -1.98 23.64
CA VAL A 565 20.11 -0.72 24.11
C VAL A 565 19.19 -0.11 25.17
N SER A 566 19.73 0.72 26.04
CA SER A 566 19.04 1.30 27.20
C SER A 566 18.89 2.83 27.14
N SER A 567 19.51 3.46 26.15
CA SER A 567 19.48 4.92 26.00
C SER A 567 19.49 5.36 24.52
N ILE A 568 19.14 6.62 24.27
CA ILE A 568 19.22 7.22 22.94
C ILE A 568 20.68 7.24 22.44
N ALA A 569 21.65 7.52 23.30
CA ALA A 569 23.06 7.51 22.92
C ALA A 569 23.53 6.12 22.47
N GLU A 570 23.17 5.07 23.21
CA GLU A 570 23.47 3.69 22.81
C GLU A 570 22.75 3.29 21.51
N LEU A 571 21.52 3.80 21.28
CA LEU A 571 20.79 3.59 20.04
C LEU A 571 21.55 4.22 18.84
N GLU A 572 22.02 5.45 18.98
CA GLU A 572 22.81 6.13 17.96
C GLU A 572 24.13 5.40 17.68
N ASP A 573 24.83 4.95 18.71
CA ASP A 573 26.06 4.15 18.59
C ASP A 573 25.80 2.80 17.89
N ALA A 574 24.67 2.17 18.16
CA ALA A 574 24.28 0.93 17.50
C ALA A 574 23.94 1.19 16.00
N LEU A 575 23.16 2.22 15.73
CA LEU A 575 22.78 2.59 14.36
C LEU A 575 23.99 3.00 13.49
N ALA A 576 25.03 3.59 14.08
CA ALA A 576 26.27 3.93 13.36
C ALA A 576 26.98 2.69 12.82
N LYS A 577 26.82 1.53 13.43
CA LYS A 577 27.44 0.24 13.03
C LYS A 577 26.64 -0.53 11.98
N ARG A 578 25.43 -0.09 11.61
CA ARG A 578 24.53 -0.85 10.71
C ARG A 578 25.14 -1.17 9.35
N GLY A 579 25.97 -0.27 8.83
CA GLY A 579 26.66 -0.47 7.54
C GLY A 579 27.71 -1.59 7.55
N GLU A 580 28.14 -2.05 8.72
CA GLU A 580 29.13 -3.12 8.89
C GLU A 580 28.45 -4.50 8.99
N VAL A 581 27.12 -4.53 9.14
CA VAL A 581 26.36 -5.76 9.37
C VAL A 581 25.85 -6.34 8.05
N THR A 582 26.13 -7.62 7.84
CA THR A 582 25.53 -8.39 6.74
C THR A 582 24.29 -9.12 7.21
N GLY A 583 23.19 -9.00 6.45
CA GLY A 583 21.90 -9.54 6.83
C GLY A 583 21.09 -8.57 7.69
N PRO A 584 19.98 -9.01 8.30
CA PRO A 584 19.14 -8.17 9.14
C PRO A 584 19.88 -7.72 10.41
N TYR A 585 19.76 -6.44 10.74
CA TYR A 585 20.28 -5.86 11.98
C TYR A 585 19.13 -5.37 12.84
N VAL A 586 19.05 -5.85 14.08
CA VAL A 586 17.94 -5.54 15.00
C VAL A 586 18.45 -4.80 16.22
N VAL A 587 17.92 -3.60 16.45
CA VAL A 587 18.18 -2.82 17.65
C VAL A 587 16.89 -2.72 18.46
N VAL A 588 16.93 -3.17 19.71
CA VAL A 588 15.78 -3.16 20.62
C VAL A 588 15.99 -2.08 21.67
N ILE A 589 14.97 -1.24 21.88
CA ILE A 589 14.97 -0.19 22.89
C ILE A 589 13.62 -0.17 23.62
N ASP A 590 13.68 -0.17 24.97
CA ASP A 590 12.49 0.01 25.80
C ASP A 590 12.02 1.46 25.71
N THR A 591 10.72 1.69 25.51
CA THR A 591 10.12 3.03 25.40
C THR A 591 8.94 3.22 26.35
N ASP A 592 8.68 4.48 26.71
CA ASP A 592 7.52 4.86 27.50
C ASP A 592 6.24 4.73 26.65
N PRO A 593 5.23 3.94 27.05
CA PRO A 593 4.00 3.74 26.28
C PRO A 593 3.05 4.96 26.26
N TYR A 594 3.24 5.94 27.15
CA TYR A 594 2.27 7.01 27.36
C TYR A 594 2.50 8.26 26.51
N PRO A 595 3.71 8.80 26.35
CA PRO A 595 3.91 10.01 25.57
C PRO A 595 3.64 9.82 24.09
N SER A 596 3.07 10.84 23.47
CA SER A 596 2.97 11.00 22.02
C SER A 596 3.06 12.48 21.67
N THR A 597 3.28 12.81 20.40
CA THR A 597 3.32 14.21 19.97
C THR A 597 1.99 14.89 20.19
N GLU A 598 1.94 15.80 21.17
CA GLU A 598 0.73 16.54 21.57
C GLU A 598 0.37 17.65 20.55
N TYR A 599 1.36 18.09 19.75
CA TYR A 599 1.19 19.16 18.79
C TYR A 599 0.71 18.65 17.43
N GLY A 600 0.02 19.52 16.70
CA GLY A 600 -0.56 19.17 15.40
C GLY A 600 -1.71 18.18 15.55
N GLY A 601 -1.99 17.44 14.48
CA GLY A 601 -3.13 16.54 14.43
C GLY A 601 -4.44 17.28 14.22
N THR A 602 -5.48 16.52 14.05
CA THR A 602 -6.86 17.02 13.98
C THR A 602 -7.80 15.97 14.55
N TRP A 603 -9.06 16.36 14.76
CA TRP A 603 -10.07 15.45 15.25
C TRP A 603 -10.23 14.24 14.33
N TRP A 604 -10.46 13.10 14.95
CA TRP A 604 -10.77 11.85 14.27
C TRP A 604 -11.98 11.21 14.93
N GLU A 605 -12.94 10.76 14.16
CA GLU A 605 -14.15 10.13 14.66
C GLU A 605 -13.87 8.74 15.19
N VAL A 606 -13.79 8.64 16.51
CA VAL A 606 -13.80 7.37 17.22
C VAL A 606 -15.07 7.34 18.06
N ALA A 607 -15.93 6.37 17.79
CA ALA A 607 -17.23 6.29 18.45
C ALA A 607 -17.08 6.11 19.97
N VAL A 608 -17.70 6.99 20.73
CA VAL A 608 -17.74 6.94 22.20
C VAL A 608 -19.10 6.37 22.64
N PRO A 609 -19.17 5.44 23.61
CA PRO A 609 -20.43 4.85 24.07
C PRO A 609 -21.45 5.89 24.52
N GLU A 610 -22.72 5.70 24.16
CA GLU A 610 -23.83 6.58 24.57
C GLU A 610 -24.19 6.41 26.03
N VAL A 611 -23.93 5.24 26.59
CA VAL A 611 -24.24 4.89 27.99
C VAL A 611 -22.99 4.28 28.64
N SER A 612 -22.56 4.84 29.77
CA SER A 612 -21.50 4.29 30.60
C SER A 612 -21.73 4.60 32.08
N ILE A 613 -21.30 3.71 32.95
CA ILE A 613 -21.23 3.97 34.40
C ILE A 613 -20.02 4.86 34.75
N ARG A 614 -19.09 5.08 33.80
CA ARG A 614 -17.88 5.88 33.99
C ARG A 614 -18.16 7.34 33.61
N PRO A 615 -17.95 8.29 34.54
CA PRO A 615 -18.15 9.71 34.25
C PRO A 615 -17.26 10.22 33.11
N GLU A 616 -16.02 9.73 33.01
CA GLU A 616 -15.06 10.14 32.00
C GLU A 616 -15.54 9.80 30.57
N VAL A 617 -16.18 8.64 30.41
CA VAL A 617 -16.78 8.24 29.13
C VAL A 617 -17.96 9.15 28.77
N ASN A 618 -18.81 9.48 29.75
CA ASN A 618 -19.96 10.36 29.53
C ASN A 618 -19.54 11.78 29.14
N GLU A 619 -18.44 12.30 29.74
CA GLU A 619 -17.84 13.59 29.37
C GLU A 619 -17.32 13.56 27.94
N LYS A 620 -16.56 12.53 27.57
CA LYS A 620 -16.06 12.37 26.20
C LYS A 620 -17.18 12.15 25.17
N ARG A 621 -18.28 11.49 25.57
CA ARG A 621 -19.47 11.37 24.72
C ARG A 621 -20.08 12.73 24.41
N ALA A 622 -20.23 13.60 25.41
CA ALA A 622 -20.76 14.94 25.20
C ALA A 622 -19.88 15.76 24.23
N ALA A 623 -18.55 15.68 24.37
CA ALA A 623 -17.62 16.33 23.45
C ALA A 623 -17.69 15.74 22.02
N TYR A 624 -17.83 14.42 21.91
CA TYR A 624 -18.01 13.73 20.63
C TYR A 624 -19.27 14.21 19.88
N GLU A 625 -20.40 14.35 20.58
CA GLU A 625 -21.65 14.82 19.98
C GLU A 625 -21.54 16.26 19.46
N VAL A 626 -20.80 17.13 20.16
CA VAL A 626 -20.52 18.49 19.69
C VAL A 626 -19.70 18.44 18.39
N ALA A 627 -18.62 17.65 18.35
CA ALA A 627 -17.77 17.53 17.18
C ALA A 627 -18.53 16.97 15.96
N ILE A 628 -19.38 15.96 16.15
CA ILE A 628 -20.25 15.42 15.09
C ILE A 628 -21.20 16.49 14.55
N LYS A 629 -21.82 17.28 15.44
CA LYS A 629 -22.74 18.33 15.05
C LYS A 629 -22.01 19.42 14.25
N GLU A 630 -20.86 19.85 14.71
CA GLU A 630 -20.04 20.85 14.01
C GLU A 630 -19.63 20.36 12.62
N ARG A 631 -19.13 19.13 12.50
CA ARG A 631 -18.79 18.52 11.20
C ARG A 631 -20.01 18.49 10.26
N ASN A 632 -21.16 18.07 10.71
CA ASN A 632 -22.36 17.90 9.89
C ASN A 632 -23.01 19.23 9.47
N THR A 633 -22.60 20.34 10.07
CA THR A 633 -23.06 21.69 9.71
C THR A 633 -22.12 22.42 8.74
N LYS A 634 -20.97 21.84 8.45
CA LYS A 634 -19.97 22.32 7.49
C LYS A 634 -20.16 21.65 6.13
#